data_48dd34476d83dcc858aaf1b179eccd48
#
_entry.id   48dd34476d83dcc858aaf1b179eccd48
#
_cell.length_a   1.000
_cell.length_b   1.000
_cell.length_c   1.000
_cell.angle_alpha   90.00
_cell.angle_beta   90.00
_cell.angle_gamma   90.00
#
_symmetry.space_group_name_H-M   'P 1'
#
loop_
_entity.id
_entity.type
_entity.pdbx_description
1 polymer ?
#
loop_
_entity_poly.entity_id
_entity_poly.type
_entity_poly.pdbx_seq_one_letter_code
_entity_poly.pdbx_strand_id
1 'polypeptide(L)'
;MEETFLRQIEQHKALIFKVCHTFRNNDAEARRDLFQDIVAELWRAFPRFNGSVKWTTWAYRIALNVAITQDRRKKIATVEWSEALAIDAARQSARPDSEDLSESLAALYQAIAQLNEAEKALILLYLDDLSYADIADITGLTENHVGVKINRIKSKLKTLLFHGKQ
;
A
#
# COMPACT_ATOMS: atom_id res chain seq x y z
N MET A 1 2.48 -16.20 -23.24
CA MET A 1 2.01 -15.92 -21.86
C MET A 1 3.01 -15.07 -21.09
N GLU A 2 4.25 -15.48 -21.02
CA GLU A 2 5.32 -14.74 -20.32
C GLU A 2 5.53 -13.32 -20.88
N GLU A 3 5.65 -13.19 -22.17
CA GLU A 3 5.85 -11.90 -22.84
C GLU A 3 4.68 -10.93 -22.59
N THR A 4 3.45 -11.44 -22.62
CA THR A 4 2.26 -10.65 -22.35
C THR A 4 2.26 -10.16 -20.90
N PHE A 5 2.61 -11.03 -19.96
CA PHE A 5 2.71 -10.69 -18.56
C PHE A 5 3.77 -9.61 -18.31
N LEU A 6 4.97 -9.80 -18.86
CA LEU A 6 6.07 -8.84 -18.71
C LEU A 6 5.70 -7.45 -19.25
N ARG A 7 4.99 -7.42 -20.38
CA ARG A 7 4.48 -6.17 -20.94
C ARG A 7 3.50 -5.48 -19.99
N GLN A 8 2.58 -6.23 -19.39
CA GLN A 8 1.62 -5.69 -18.42
C GLN A 8 2.33 -5.15 -17.18
N ILE A 9 3.32 -5.88 -16.66
CA ILE A 9 4.11 -5.43 -15.50
C ILE A 9 4.83 -4.13 -15.84
N GLU A 10 5.51 -4.07 -16.98
CA GLU A 10 6.26 -2.88 -17.40
C GLU A 10 5.34 -1.66 -17.57
N GLN A 11 4.17 -1.83 -18.15
CA GLN A 11 3.19 -0.75 -18.32
C GLN A 11 2.60 -0.25 -17.01
N HIS A 12 2.48 -1.12 -16.01
CA HIS A 12 1.78 -0.82 -14.76
C HIS A 12 2.64 -0.93 -13.51
N LYS A 13 3.97 -0.95 -13.66
CA LYS A 13 4.88 -1.05 -12.52
C LYS A 13 4.73 0.09 -11.51
N ALA A 14 4.29 1.27 -11.95
CA ALA A 14 4.05 2.40 -11.07
C ALA A 14 3.00 2.09 -9.99
N LEU A 15 1.97 1.31 -10.33
CA LEU A 15 0.96 0.84 -9.39
C LEU A 15 1.61 0.01 -8.27
N ILE A 16 2.50 -0.91 -8.63
CA ILE A 16 3.18 -1.78 -7.67
C ILE A 16 4.11 -0.94 -6.77
N PHE A 17 4.85 0.01 -7.35
CA PHE A 17 5.70 0.92 -6.58
C PHE A 17 4.90 1.75 -5.57
N LYS A 18 3.72 2.23 -5.95
CA LYS A 18 2.84 2.98 -5.03
C LYS A 18 2.41 2.14 -3.83
N VAL A 19 2.06 0.88 -4.04
CA VAL A 19 1.74 -0.05 -2.96
C VAL A 19 2.97 -0.23 -2.05
N CYS A 20 4.14 -0.45 -2.63
CA CYS A 20 5.37 -0.64 -1.87
C CYS A 20 5.72 0.59 -1.03
N HIS A 21 5.63 1.79 -1.59
CA HIS A 21 5.86 3.03 -0.85
C HIS A 21 4.84 3.26 0.27
N THR A 22 3.60 2.89 0.04
CA THR A 22 2.54 3.05 1.05
C THR A 22 2.75 2.14 2.25
N PHE A 23 3.14 0.89 2.02
CA PHE A 23 3.26 -0.13 3.07
C PHE A 23 4.68 -0.31 3.63
N ARG A 24 5.70 0.16 2.93
CA ARG A 24 7.13 0.05 3.31
C ARG A 24 7.85 1.37 3.09
N ASN A 25 7.29 2.45 3.63
CA ASN A 25 7.77 3.81 3.37
C ASN A 25 9.22 4.05 3.79
N ASN A 26 9.65 3.48 4.92
CA ASN A 26 10.92 3.82 5.56
C ASN A 26 12.06 2.82 5.26
N ASP A 27 11.85 1.86 4.39
CA ASP A 27 12.82 0.77 4.16
C ASP A 27 12.87 0.40 2.69
N ALA A 28 13.93 0.84 2.01
CA ALA A 28 14.13 0.57 0.58
C ALA A 28 14.30 -0.92 0.26
N GLU A 29 14.96 -1.67 1.14
CA GLU A 29 15.12 -3.11 0.99
C GLU A 29 13.79 -3.84 1.14
N ALA A 30 12.99 -3.46 2.14
CA ALA A 30 11.66 -4.02 2.35
C ALA A 30 10.73 -3.71 1.17
N ARG A 31 10.86 -2.53 0.56
CA ARG A 31 10.10 -2.18 -0.65
C ARG A 31 10.45 -3.09 -1.82
N ARG A 32 11.73 -3.38 -2.04
CA ARG A 32 12.17 -4.29 -3.10
C ARG A 32 11.66 -5.71 -2.88
N ASP A 33 11.70 -6.19 -1.65
CA ASP A 33 11.20 -7.50 -1.29
C ASP A 33 9.70 -7.60 -1.52
N LEU A 34 8.94 -6.58 -1.11
CA LEU A 34 7.49 -6.53 -1.33
C LEU A 34 7.17 -6.46 -2.84
N PHE A 35 7.92 -5.69 -3.60
CA PHE A 35 7.77 -5.62 -5.06
C PHE A 35 7.92 -7.00 -5.70
N GLN A 36 8.97 -7.73 -5.34
CA GLN A 36 9.22 -9.09 -5.85
C GLN A 36 8.10 -10.05 -5.46
N ASP A 37 7.63 -9.98 -4.22
CA ASP A 37 6.53 -10.83 -3.73
C ASP A 37 5.23 -10.56 -4.48
N ILE A 38 4.94 -9.29 -4.74
CA ILE A 38 3.74 -8.89 -5.51
C ILE A 38 3.84 -9.41 -6.94
N VAL A 39 4.99 -9.20 -7.61
CA VAL A 39 5.18 -9.68 -8.99
C VAL A 39 5.07 -11.20 -9.07
N ALA A 40 5.65 -11.91 -8.10
CA ALA A 40 5.56 -13.37 -8.04
C ALA A 40 4.12 -13.85 -7.88
N GLU A 41 3.32 -13.18 -7.05
CA GLU A 41 1.92 -13.54 -6.84
C GLU A 41 1.07 -13.22 -8.07
N LEU A 42 1.34 -12.07 -8.71
CA LEU A 42 0.69 -11.71 -9.97
C LEU A 42 0.99 -12.76 -11.05
N TRP A 43 2.23 -13.22 -11.13
CA TRP A 43 2.63 -14.28 -12.08
C TRP A 43 1.88 -15.58 -11.82
N ARG A 44 1.79 -16.01 -10.56
CA ARG A 44 1.04 -17.22 -10.18
C ARG A 44 -0.43 -17.13 -10.55
N ALA A 45 -1.02 -15.96 -10.35
CA ALA A 45 -2.45 -15.75 -10.59
C ALA A 45 -2.77 -15.45 -12.06
N PHE A 46 -1.78 -15.05 -12.86
CA PHE A 46 -1.97 -14.60 -14.24
C PHE A 46 -2.72 -15.60 -15.14
N PRO A 47 -2.49 -16.93 -15.07
CA PRO A 47 -3.26 -17.88 -15.87
C PRO A 47 -4.76 -17.85 -15.61
N ARG A 48 -5.21 -17.35 -14.46
CA ARG A 48 -6.62 -17.23 -14.09
C ARG A 48 -7.23 -15.89 -14.49
N PHE A 49 -6.41 -14.94 -14.92
CA PHE A 49 -6.90 -13.63 -15.35
C PHE A 49 -7.62 -13.77 -16.70
N ASN A 50 -8.93 -13.52 -16.69
CA ASN A 50 -9.79 -13.72 -17.87
C ASN A 50 -10.26 -12.40 -18.50
N GLY A 51 -9.79 -11.25 -18.01
CA GLY A 51 -10.17 -9.95 -18.55
C GLY A 51 -11.57 -9.47 -18.13
N SER A 52 -12.24 -10.16 -17.21
CA SER A 52 -13.58 -9.75 -16.74
C SER A 52 -13.57 -8.43 -15.97
N VAL A 53 -12.43 -8.06 -15.42
CA VAL A 53 -12.18 -6.75 -14.80
C VAL A 53 -10.95 -6.13 -15.44
N LYS A 54 -10.76 -4.82 -15.28
CA LYS A 54 -9.55 -4.15 -15.75
C LYS A 54 -8.32 -4.77 -15.09
N TRP A 55 -7.23 -4.85 -15.84
CA TRP A 55 -5.96 -5.39 -15.33
C TRP A 55 -5.50 -4.63 -14.06
N THR A 56 -5.65 -3.30 -14.03
CA THR A 56 -5.29 -2.48 -12.88
C THR A 56 -6.11 -2.83 -11.64
N THR A 57 -7.41 -3.06 -11.78
CA THR A 57 -8.28 -3.50 -10.68
C THR A 57 -7.82 -4.85 -10.11
N TRP A 58 -7.56 -5.79 -11.00
CA TRP A 58 -7.10 -7.12 -10.63
C TRP A 58 -5.72 -7.07 -9.95
N ALA A 59 -4.79 -6.30 -10.53
CA ALA A 59 -3.45 -6.15 -9.99
C ALA A 59 -3.45 -5.47 -8.61
N TYR A 60 -4.27 -4.44 -8.41
CA TYR A 60 -4.42 -3.80 -7.10
C TYR A 60 -4.94 -4.76 -6.04
N ARG A 61 -5.96 -5.57 -6.37
CA ARG A 61 -6.48 -6.58 -5.43
C ARG A 61 -5.36 -7.49 -4.94
N ILE A 62 -4.56 -8.00 -5.85
CA ILE A 62 -3.46 -8.93 -5.51
C ILE A 62 -2.38 -8.20 -4.73
N ALA A 63 -1.92 -7.05 -5.21
CA ALA A 63 -0.84 -6.28 -4.56
C ALA A 63 -1.19 -5.87 -3.13
N LEU A 64 -2.39 -5.32 -2.93
CA LEU A 64 -2.86 -4.92 -1.61
C LEU A 64 -3.05 -6.12 -0.69
N ASN A 65 -3.55 -7.23 -1.21
CA ASN A 65 -3.72 -8.45 -0.43
C ASN A 65 -2.37 -9.01 0.05
N VAL A 66 -1.36 -9.00 -0.79
CA VAL A 66 0.01 -9.41 -0.40
C VAL A 66 0.54 -8.51 0.72
N ALA A 67 0.46 -7.20 0.55
CA ALA A 67 0.97 -6.23 1.53
C ALA A 67 0.25 -6.35 2.89
N ILE A 68 -1.07 -6.41 2.87
CA ILE A 68 -1.90 -6.52 4.07
C ILE A 68 -1.65 -7.85 4.79
N THR A 69 -1.57 -8.95 4.04
CA THR A 69 -1.31 -10.28 4.61
C THR A 69 0.05 -10.32 5.30
N GLN A 70 1.09 -9.75 4.68
CA GLN A 70 2.42 -9.67 5.28
C GLN A 70 2.41 -8.85 6.57
N ASP A 71 1.72 -7.71 6.59
CA ASP A 71 1.62 -6.86 7.77
C ASP A 71 0.89 -7.57 8.91
N ARG A 72 -0.17 -8.30 8.63
CA ARG A 72 -0.87 -9.11 9.63
C ARG A 72 0.01 -10.20 10.22
N ARG A 73 0.79 -10.88 9.39
CA ARG A 73 1.74 -11.91 9.84
C ARG A 73 2.81 -11.33 10.74
N LYS A 74 3.35 -10.16 10.41
CA LYS A 74 4.32 -9.45 11.25
C LYS A 74 3.73 -9.07 12.60
N LYS A 75 2.50 -8.59 12.65
CA LYS A 75 1.81 -8.25 13.90
C LYS A 75 1.61 -9.47 14.80
N ILE A 76 1.22 -10.60 14.25
CA ILE A 76 1.06 -11.86 14.99
C ILE A 76 2.41 -12.33 15.54
N ALA A 77 3.46 -12.31 14.72
CA ALA A 77 4.82 -12.64 15.14
C ALA A 77 5.35 -11.68 16.21
N THR A 78 4.99 -10.39 16.10
CA THR A 78 5.42 -9.34 17.04
C THR A 78 4.76 -9.50 18.41
N VAL A 79 3.54 -10.04 18.49
CA VAL A 79 2.87 -10.31 19.77
C VAL A 79 3.63 -11.37 20.58
N GLU A 80 4.26 -12.35 19.93
CA GLU A 80 5.05 -13.38 20.59
C GLU A 80 6.46 -12.90 21.01
N TRP A 81 6.99 -11.83 20.38
CA TRP A 81 8.35 -11.32 20.58
C TRP A 81 8.38 -9.86 21.02
N SER A 82 7.30 -9.37 21.64
CA SER A 82 7.00 -7.94 21.77
C SER A 82 7.98 -7.09 22.60
N GLU A 83 8.76 -7.66 23.52
CA GLU A 83 9.68 -6.88 24.35
C GLU A 83 11.01 -6.58 23.66
N ALA A 84 11.54 -7.53 22.87
CA ALA A 84 12.83 -7.35 22.19
C ALA A 84 12.71 -6.52 20.90
N LEU A 85 11.55 -6.56 20.24
CA LEU A 85 11.32 -5.87 18.96
C LEU A 85 10.79 -4.44 19.11
N ALA A 86 10.19 -4.08 20.25
CA ALA A 86 9.75 -2.72 20.51
C ALA A 86 10.93 -1.72 20.53
N ILE A 87 12.11 -2.18 20.91
CA ILE A 87 13.35 -1.37 20.93
C ILE A 87 13.88 -1.17 19.50
N ASP A 88 13.80 -2.19 18.63
CA ASP A 88 14.27 -2.11 17.24
C ASP A 88 13.30 -1.35 16.34
N ALA A 89 11.99 -1.45 16.56
CA ALA A 89 10.99 -0.70 15.81
C ALA A 89 11.13 0.82 16.03
N ALA A 90 11.49 1.24 17.24
CA ALA A 90 11.74 2.64 17.54
C ALA A 90 13.01 3.17 16.84
N ARG A 91 13.98 2.30 16.54
CA ARG A 91 15.20 2.66 15.80
C ARG A 91 15.01 2.68 14.29
N GLN A 92 14.07 1.91 13.75
CA GLN A 92 13.78 1.84 12.32
C GLN A 92 12.91 3.01 11.83
N SER A 93 12.33 3.79 12.73
CA SER A 93 11.54 4.97 12.40
C SER A 93 12.38 6.16 11.95
N ALA A 94 13.69 6.02 11.85
CA ALA A 94 14.59 7.11 11.54
C ALA A 94 15.07 7.04 10.08
N ARG A 95 14.59 7.95 9.30
CA ARG A 95 15.01 8.45 7.99
C ARG A 95 14.24 7.90 6.79
N PRO A 96 13.50 8.78 6.10
CA PRO A 96 13.02 8.47 4.76
C PRO A 96 14.22 8.41 3.80
N ASP A 97 14.39 7.28 3.12
CA ASP A 97 15.23 7.15 1.94
C ASP A 97 14.57 7.94 0.79
N SER A 98 14.49 9.24 0.93
CA SER A 98 13.82 10.06 -0.07
C SER A 98 14.70 11.22 -0.49
N GLU A 99 15.79 10.91 -1.14
CA GLU A 99 16.56 11.96 -1.82
C GLU A 99 15.77 12.59 -2.97
N ASP A 100 14.73 11.91 -3.48
CA ASP A 100 13.96 12.32 -4.66
C ASP A 100 12.53 12.79 -4.40
N LEU A 101 12.03 12.73 -3.15
CA LEU A 101 10.67 13.17 -2.82
C LEU A 101 10.67 14.56 -2.20
N SER A 102 9.76 15.43 -2.64
CA SER A 102 9.57 16.74 -1.99
C SER A 102 9.22 16.55 -0.51
N GLU A 103 9.54 17.54 0.33
CA GLU A 103 9.22 17.51 1.77
C GLU A 103 7.72 17.28 2.03
N SER A 104 6.86 17.86 1.19
CA SER A 104 5.41 17.71 1.29
C SER A 104 4.96 16.28 1.04
N LEU A 105 5.54 15.64 0.02
CA LEU A 105 5.21 14.25 -0.32
C LEU A 105 5.75 13.29 0.75
N ALA A 106 6.97 13.53 1.25
CA ALA A 106 7.55 12.76 2.34
C ALA A 106 6.68 12.85 3.60
N ALA A 107 6.21 14.04 3.95
CA ALA A 107 5.32 14.27 5.09
C ALA A 107 4.00 13.50 4.94
N LEU A 108 3.44 13.50 3.73
CA LEU A 108 2.21 12.75 3.43
C LEU A 108 2.41 11.24 3.63
N TYR A 109 3.48 10.67 3.09
CA TYR A 109 3.77 9.24 3.25
C TYR A 109 4.03 8.87 4.72
N GLN A 110 4.68 9.75 5.49
CA GLN A 110 4.86 9.54 6.92
C GLN A 110 3.53 9.52 7.67
N ALA A 111 2.62 10.41 7.32
CA ALA A 111 1.27 10.43 7.90
C ALA A 111 0.49 9.16 7.53
N ILE A 112 0.55 8.75 6.27
CA ILE A 112 -0.09 7.51 5.79
C ILE A 112 0.48 6.29 6.53
N ALA A 113 1.77 6.28 6.83
CA ALA A 113 2.41 5.17 7.55
C ALA A 113 1.81 4.94 8.96
N GLN A 114 1.16 5.94 9.54
CA GLN A 114 0.50 5.83 10.84
C GLN A 114 -0.93 5.27 10.76
N LEU A 115 -1.47 5.10 9.57
CA LEU A 115 -2.79 4.51 9.34
C LEU A 115 -2.73 2.98 9.47
N ASN A 116 -3.88 2.35 9.72
CA ASN A 116 -3.96 0.89 9.67
C ASN A 116 -3.95 0.40 8.21
N GLU A 117 -3.83 -0.91 8.01
CA GLU A 117 -3.68 -1.50 6.67
C GLU A 117 -4.87 -1.19 5.74
N ALA A 118 -6.09 -1.26 6.26
CA ALA A 118 -7.30 -0.97 5.48
C ALA A 118 -7.37 0.51 5.08
N GLU A 119 -7.02 1.40 6.00
CA GLU A 119 -6.98 2.84 5.73
C GLU A 119 -5.90 3.18 4.70
N LYS A 120 -4.72 2.56 4.79
CA LYS A 120 -3.64 2.71 3.80
C LYS A 120 -4.10 2.32 2.41
N ALA A 121 -4.78 1.17 2.29
CA ALA A 121 -5.30 0.71 1.01
C ALA A 121 -6.29 1.70 0.40
N LEU A 122 -7.24 2.18 1.19
CA LEU A 122 -8.26 3.11 0.73
C LEU A 122 -7.68 4.45 0.28
N ILE A 123 -6.79 5.04 1.09
CA ILE A 123 -6.22 6.34 0.75
C ILE A 123 -5.28 6.25 -0.47
N LEU A 124 -4.56 5.15 -0.62
CA LEU A 124 -3.73 4.92 -1.80
C LEU A 124 -4.57 4.93 -3.08
N LEU A 125 -5.68 4.20 -3.08
CA LEU A 125 -6.57 4.11 -4.24
C LEU A 125 -7.20 5.46 -4.55
N TYR A 126 -7.60 6.20 -3.53
CA TYR A 126 -8.14 7.54 -3.68
C TYR A 126 -7.11 8.51 -4.28
N LEU A 127 -5.88 8.49 -3.79
CA LEU A 127 -4.80 9.36 -4.28
C LEU A 127 -4.36 8.99 -5.71
N ASP A 128 -4.64 7.76 -6.14
CA ASP A 128 -4.38 7.31 -7.52
C ASP A 128 -5.57 7.61 -8.46
N ASP A 129 -6.46 8.51 -8.06
CA ASP A 129 -7.60 9.01 -8.84
C ASP A 129 -8.61 7.94 -9.26
N LEU A 130 -8.71 6.82 -8.53
CA LEU A 130 -9.74 5.83 -8.79
C LEU A 130 -11.10 6.34 -8.33
N SER A 131 -12.14 6.01 -9.11
CA SER A 131 -13.52 6.30 -8.71
C SER A 131 -13.91 5.48 -7.47
N TYR A 132 -14.93 5.94 -6.74
CA TYR A 132 -15.46 5.17 -5.61
C TYR A 132 -16.00 3.80 -6.06
N ALA A 133 -16.54 3.70 -7.27
CA ALA A 133 -16.97 2.44 -7.87
C ALA A 133 -15.79 1.48 -8.05
N ASP A 134 -14.67 1.95 -8.59
CA ASP A 134 -13.46 1.16 -8.77
C ASP A 134 -12.86 0.73 -7.43
N ILE A 135 -12.83 1.64 -6.45
CA ILE A 135 -12.34 1.34 -5.10
C ILE A 135 -13.23 0.29 -4.44
N ALA A 136 -14.56 0.40 -4.60
CA ALA A 136 -15.51 -0.60 -4.10
C ALA A 136 -15.24 -1.97 -4.70
N ASP A 137 -14.97 -2.03 -6.02
CA ASP A 137 -14.65 -3.28 -6.72
C ASP A 137 -13.35 -3.91 -6.20
N ILE A 138 -12.35 -3.08 -5.88
CA ILE A 138 -11.05 -3.56 -5.38
C ILE A 138 -11.16 -4.05 -3.94
N THR A 139 -11.88 -3.32 -3.09
CA THR A 139 -11.91 -3.55 -1.63
C THR A 139 -13.04 -4.47 -1.18
N GLY A 140 -14.08 -4.63 -1.98
CA GLY A 140 -15.29 -5.35 -1.59
C GLY A 140 -16.26 -4.54 -0.74
N LEU A 141 -15.99 -3.24 -0.55
CA LEU A 141 -16.89 -2.33 0.15
C LEU A 141 -17.95 -1.77 -0.80
N THR A 142 -19.03 -1.20 -0.26
CA THR A 142 -19.97 -0.43 -1.06
C THR A 142 -19.40 0.95 -1.36
N GLU A 143 -19.86 1.60 -2.43
CA GLU A 143 -19.41 2.96 -2.78
C GLU A 143 -19.68 3.95 -1.64
N ASN A 144 -20.82 3.81 -0.97
CA ASN A 144 -21.17 4.67 0.16
C ASN A 144 -20.20 4.49 1.33
N HIS A 145 -19.85 3.26 1.67
CA HIS A 145 -18.84 2.95 2.70
C HIS A 145 -17.46 3.53 2.32
N VAL A 146 -17.08 3.41 1.05
CA VAL A 146 -15.82 3.99 0.54
C VAL A 146 -15.79 5.50 0.81
N GLY A 147 -16.84 6.21 0.43
CA GLY A 147 -16.94 7.66 0.63
C GLY A 147 -16.83 8.07 2.09
N VAL A 148 -17.56 7.41 2.97
CA VAL A 148 -17.54 7.69 4.41
C VAL A 148 -16.15 7.43 5.00
N LYS A 149 -15.55 6.30 4.68
CA LYS A 149 -14.21 5.94 5.19
C LYS A 149 -13.13 6.87 4.68
N ILE A 150 -13.16 7.24 3.40
CA ILE A 150 -12.18 8.18 2.82
C ILE A 150 -12.27 9.55 3.49
N ASN A 151 -13.47 10.06 3.75
CA ASN A 151 -13.64 11.32 4.45
C ASN A 151 -13.05 11.29 5.87
N ARG A 152 -13.23 10.19 6.59
CA ARG A 152 -12.62 10.00 7.92
C ARG A 152 -11.10 9.92 7.85
N ILE A 153 -10.57 9.23 6.84
CA ILE A 153 -9.13 9.11 6.63
C ILE A 153 -8.52 10.47 6.31
N LYS A 154 -9.17 11.25 5.44
CA LYS A 154 -8.73 12.61 5.10
C LYS A 154 -8.65 13.50 6.36
N SER A 155 -9.66 13.44 7.22
CA SER A 155 -9.67 14.20 8.48
C SER A 155 -8.53 13.78 9.40
N LYS A 156 -8.29 12.47 9.51
CA LYS A 156 -7.20 11.90 10.30
C LYS A 156 -5.84 12.33 9.76
N LEU A 157 -5.64 12.29 8.44
CA LEU A 157 -4.40 12.73 7.80
C LEU A 157 -4.16 14.21 8.01
N LYS A 158 -5.21 15.02 7.87
CA LYS A 158 -5.13 16.45 8.12
C LYS A 158 -4.65 16.75 9.54
N THR A 159 -5.19 16.07 10.53
CA THR A 159 -4.77 16.18 11.93
C THR A 159 -3.28 15.78 12.09
N LEU A 160 -2.87 14.67 11.51
CA LEU A 160 -1.49 14.19 11.58
C LEU A 160 -0.51 15.17 10.92
N LEU A 161 -0.87 15.73 9.78
CA LEU A 161 -0.04 16.70 9.06
C LEU A 161 0.08 18.03 9.80
N PHE A 162 -0.99 18.50 10.42
CA PHE A 162 -0.96 19.75 11.20
C PHE A 162 -0.14 19.61 12.48
N HIS A 163 -0.25 18.51 13.18
CA HIS A 163 0.53 18.27 14.40
C HIS A 163 2.01 18.00 14.10
N GLY A 164 2.34 17.52 12.92
CA GLY A 164 3.72 17.29 12.50
C GLY A 164 4.51 18.56 12.18
N LYS A 165 3.85 19.74 12.09
CA LYS A 165 4.48 21.03 11.79
C LYS A 165 4.79 21.87 13.05
N GLN A 166 4.46 21.36 14.20
CA GLN A 166 4.85 21.94 15.48
C GLN A 166 6.08 21.22 16.05
#